data_df0dd62b6fc143f6ede8c85b4d119542
#
_entry.id   df0dd62b6fc143f6ede8c85b4d119542
#
_cell.length_a   1.000
_cell.length_b   1.000
_cell.length_c   1.000
_cell.angle_alpha   90.00
_cell.angle_beta   90.00
_cell.angle_gamma   90.00
#
_symmetry.space_group_name_H-M   'P 1'
#
loop_
_entity.id
_entity.type
_entity.pdbx_description
1 polymer ?
#
loop_
_entity_poly.entity_id
_entity_poly.type
_entity_poly.pdbx_seq_one_letter_code
_entity_poly.pdbx_strand_id
1 'polypeptide(L)'
;MKPPSLRGWSLSLASGPSGLVGLMGLAIALAAPPAAAAELELQGSRLVVSGMLDGSAIKEFTDRLTSGTVHTVVFEDSFGGTADAAGAFADAIRASGVQTEVRGQCMAACAYAFLAGKTHRFGYGPQVNGILLPVAQRPTAAELAVRWRGDEAHKTLAEFTPTSAVAKPIETSAAPSATGDAKDNWQPDHGVLFTASPTLFGRIYNTYYCDGTQGRDFSKCERLADADPFKLGVLTP
;
A
#
# COMPACT_ATOMS: atom_id res chain seq x y z
N MET A 1 6.70 60.14 -2.77
CA MET A 1 7.79 59.26 -2.27
C MET A 1 8.56 58.74 -3.49
N LYS A 2 9.85 59.01 -3.54
CA LYS A 2 10.73 58.86 -4.70
C LYS A 2 11.44 57.49 -4.62
N PRO A 3 11.53 56.66 -5.69
CA PRO A 3 12.23 55.37 -5.63
C PRO A 3 13.77 55.57 -5.69
N PRO A 4 14.57 54.68 -5.09
CA PRO A 4 16.02 54.73 -5.15
C PRO A 4 16.60 54.14 -6.43
N SER A 5 17.68 54.78 -6.87
CA SER A 5 18.45 54.54 -8.08
C SER A 5 19.30 53.25 -7.99
N LEU A 6 19.28 52.47 -9.07
CA LEU A 6 20.16 51.34 -9.32
C LEU A 6 21.57 51.83 -9.67
N ARG A 7 22.57 51.45 -8.88
CA ARG A 7 24.00 51.61 -9.19
C ARG A 7 24.46 50.42 -10.00
N GLY A 8 25.04 50.72 -11.17
CA GLY A 8 25.65 49.74 -12.04
C GLY A 8 26.92 49.13 -11.45
N TRP A 9 27.07 47.85 -11.62
CA TRP A 9 28.29 47.09 -11.39
C TRP A 9 28.91 46.75 -12.73
N SER A 10 30.09 47.31 -12.97
CA SER A 10 30.93 47.03 -14.13
C SER A 10 31.59 45.65 -13.96
N LEU A 11 31.36 44.74 -14.87
CA LEU A 11 32.09 43.48 -14.97
C LEU A 11 33.35 43.70 -15.81
N SER A 12 34.52 43.58 -15.16
CA SER A 12 35.81 43.51 -15.81
C SER A 12 36.04 42.10 -16.36
N LEU A 13 36.15 41.97 -17.68
CA LEU A 13 36.66 40.76 -18.37
C LEU A 13 38.18 40.67 -18.17
N ALA A 14 38.61 39.67 -17.42
CA ALA A 14 40.01 39.24 -17.41
C ALA A 14 40.17 38.01 -18.34
N SER A 15 40.92 38.19 -19.41
CA SER A 15 41.33 37.13 -20.32
C SER A 15 42.47 36.33 -19.68
N GLY A 16 42.29 35.02 -19.49
CA GLY A 16 43.34 34.07 -19.05
C GLY A 16 43.33 32.81 -19.89
N PRO A 17 44.45 32.14 -20.09
CA PRO A 17 44.67 31.22 -21.19
C PRO A 17 44.13 29.82 -20.95
N SER A 18 43.83 29.17 -22.07
CA SER A 18 43.42 27.80 -22.34
C SER A 18 44.02 26.74 -21.41
N GLY A 19 43.21 26.17 -20.52
CA GLY A 19 43.48 24.91 -19.83
C GLY A 19 42.36 23.90 -20.16
N LEU A 20 42.71 22.83 -20.86
CA LEU A 20 41.88 21.68 -21.08
C LEU A 20 41.56 21.04 -19.72
N VAL A 21 40.39 21.34 -19.14
CA VAL A 21 39.88 20.62 -17.99
C VAL A 21 38.85 19.62 -18.50
N GLY A 22 39.25 18.33 -18.45
CA GLY A 22 38.36 17.21 -18.78
C GLY A 22 37.13 17.22 -17.90
N LEU A 23 35.95 17.35 -18.52
CA LEU A 23 34.66 17.12 -17.86
C LEU A 23 34.56 15.63 -17.52
N MET A 24 35.00 15.27 -16.32
CA MET A 24 34.67 13.99 -15.72
C MET A 24 33.20 14.07 -15.27
N GLY A 25 32.29 13.66 -16.16
CA GLY A 25 30.86 13.60 -15.90
C GLY A 25 30.59 12.62 -14.76
N LEU A 26 30.39 13.11 -13.55
CA LEU A 26 29.90 12.33 -12.42
C LEU A 26 28.44 11.97 -12.70
N ALA A 27 28.21 10.80 -13.30
CA ALA A 27 26.89 10.22 -13.43
C ALA A 27 26.42 9.82 -12.01
N ILE A 28 25.67 10.72 -11.37
CA ILE A 28 24.92 10.38 -10.15
C ILE A 28 23.80 9.45 -10.60
N ALA A 29 24.03 8.14 -10.48
CA ALA A 29 22.97 7.15 -10.58
C ALA A 29 22.01 7.43 -9.42
N LEU A 30 20.85 8.00 -9.72
CA LEU A 30 19.70 8.04 -8.80
C LEU A 30 19.24 6.59 -8.61
N ALA A 31 19.85 5.89 -7.64
CA ALA A 31 19.32 4.63 -7.16
C ALA A 31 17.94 4.93 -6.56
N ALA A 32 16.87 4.43 -7.20
CA ALA A 32 15.56 4.41 -6.56
C ALA A 32 15.71 3.68 -5.22
N PRO A 33 15.17 4.22 -4.11
CA PRO A 33 15.22 3.51 -2.84
C PRO A 33 14.56 2.14 -3.03
N PRO A 34 15.16 1.05 -2.53
CA PRO A 34 14.51 -0.26 -2.51
C PRO A 34 13.17 -0.08 -1.79
N ALA A 35 12.13 -0.76 -2.26
CA ALA A 35 10.85 -0.82 -1.54
C ALA A 35 11.18 -1.33 -0.13
N ALA A 36 10.94 -0.49 0.87
CA ALA A 36 11.29 -0.82 2.25
C ALA A 36 10.41 -1.97 2.72
N ALA A 37 11.03 -2.99 3.32
CA ALA A 37 10.33 -4.06 4.04
C ALA A 37 9.41 -3.45 5.11
N ALA A 38 8.50 -4.25 5.66
CA ALA A 38 7.60 -3.76 6.70
C ALA A 38 8.39 -3.27 7.93
N GLU A 39 8.11 -2.05 8.35
CA GLU A 39 8.64 -1.45 9.57
C GLU A 39 7.59 -1.47 10.67
N LEU A 40 8.01 -1.76 11.89
CA LEU A 40 7.14 -1.89 13.06
C LEU A 40 7.53 -0.85 14.12
N GLU A 41 6.62 0.07 14.44
CA GLU A 41 6.81 1.07 15.48
C GLU A 41 5.72 0.94 16.56
N LEU A 42 6.11 0.80 17.83
CA LEU A 42 5.16 0.76 18.95
C LEU A 42 4.94 2.19 19.50
N GLN A 43 3.73 2.69 19.37
CA GLN A 43 3.29 3.99 19.87
C GLN A 43 2.24 3.80 20.97
N GLY A 44 2.66 3.62 22.21
CA GLY A 44 1.79 3.25 23.33
C GLY A 44 1.16 1.87 23.09
N SER A 45 -0.17 1.81 22.99
CA SER A 45 -0.90 0.55 22.67
C SER A 45 -1.21 0.39 21.16
N ARG A 46 -0.58 1.18 20.31
CA ARG A 46 -0.74 1.16 18.87
C ARG A 46 0.52 0.63 18.23
N LEU A 47 0.42 -0.43 17.43
CA LEU A 47 1.51 -0.94 16.61
C LEU A 47 1.34 -0.40 15.19
N VAL A 48 2.21 0.52 14.82
CA VAL A 48 2.24 1.08 13.45
C VAL A 48 3.04 0.14 12.56
N VAL A 49 2.46 -0.19 11.41
CA VAL A 49 3.05 -1.05 10.37
C VAL A 49 3.10 -0.24 9.09
N SER A 50 4.27 0.04 8.58
CA SER A 50 4.48 0.75 7.33
C SER A 50 5.33 -0.05 6.35
N GLY A 51 5.38 0.36 5.08
CA GLY A 51 6.15 -0.33 4.06
C GLY A 51 5.44 -1.55 3.48
N MET A 52 6.22 -2.48 2.92
CA MET A 52 5.70 -3.64 2.18
C MET A 52 5.61 -4.87 3.08
N LEU A 53 4.46 -5.55 3.10
CA LEU A 53 4.27 -6.79 3.85
C LEU A 53 4.89 -7.98 3.11
N ASP A 54 6.21 -8.11 3.18
CA ASP A 54 7.00 -9.16 2.53
C ASP A 54 7.21 -10.41 3.40
N GLY A 55 6.70 -10.38 4.64
CA GLY A 55 6.82 -11.47 5.61
C GLY A 55 8.06 -11.37 6.52
N SER A 56 9.04 -10.53 6.23
CA SER A 56 10.26 -10.40 7.04
C SER A 56 9.99 -9.99 8.50
N ALA A 57 8.97 -9.15 8.71
CA ALA A 57 8.59 -8.64 10.03
C ALA A 57 7.55 -9.51 10.77
N ILE A 58 7.05 -10.61 10.18
CA ILE A 58 5.92 -11.36 10.75
C ILE A 58 6.19 -11.93 12.13
N LYS A 59 7.41 -12.39 12.37
CA LYS A 59 7.77 -12.93 13.70
C LYS A 59 7.69 -11.82 14.75
N GLU A 60 8.35 -10.69 14.53
CA GLU A 60 8.32 -9.57 15.47
C GLU A 60 6.90 -9.04 15.66
N PHE A 61 6.13 -8.92 14.59
CA PHE A 61 4.73 -8.52 14.62
C PHE A 61 3.91 -9.41 15.54
N THR A 62 4.00 -10.73 15.37
CA THR A 62 3.29 -11.72 16.18
C THR A 62 3.72 -11.65 17.65
N ASP A 63 5.01 -11.54 17.93
CA ASP A 63 5.55 -11.40 19.29
C ASP A 63 5.01 -10.14 19.99
N ARG A 64 4.90 -9.02 19.26
CA ARG A 64 4.31 -7.77 19.76
C ARG A 64 2.83 -7.91 20.09
N LEU A 65 2.05 -8.58 19.23
CA LEU A 65 0.62 -8.82 19.49
C LEU A 65 0.39 -9.74 20.67
N THR A 66 1.18 -10.80 20.81
CA THR A 66 1.04 -11.77 21.91
C THR A 66 1.44 -11.20 23.27
N SER A 67 2.20 -10.11 23.30
CA SER A 67 2.54 -9.40 24.56
C SER A 67 1.31 -8.83 25.28
N GLY A 68 0.16 -8.70 24.59
CA GLY A 68 -1.10 -8.19 25.13
C GLY A 68 -1.13 -6.68 25.36
N THR A 69 -0.07 -5.95 25.02
CA THR A 69 0.00 -4.49 25.18
C THR A 69 -0.59 -3.73 23.99
N VAL A 70 -0.64 -4.38 22.81
CA VAL A 70 -1.18 -3.81 21.58
C VAL A 70 -2.69 -3.97 21.55
N HIS A 71 -3.40 -2.87 21.34
CA HIS A 71 -4.87 -2.86 21.16
C HIS A 71 -5.28 -2.49 19.74
N THR A 72 -4.43 -1.81 19.01
CA THR A 72 -4.69 -1.38 17.63
C THR A 72 -3.46 -1.57 16.76
N VAL A 73 -3.62 -2.24 15.63
CA VAL A 73 -2.65 -2.22 14.53
C VAL A 73 -3.01 -1.08 13.59
N VAL A 74 -2.07 -0.22 13.29
CA VAL A 74 -2.22 0.90 12.37
C VAL A 74 -1.39 0.62 11.13
N PHE A 75 -2.03 0.41 10.01
CA PHE A 75 -1.34 0.35 8.72
C PHE A 75 -1.17 1.76 8.17
N GLU A 76 0.07 2.16 7.91
CA GLU A 76 0.43 3.49 7.46
C GLU A 76 1.24 3.41 6.16
N ASP A 77 0.64 3.92 5.07
CA ASP A 77 1.26 3.97 3.73
C ASP A 77 1.94 2.64 3.31
N SER A 78 1.17 1.55 3.38
CA SER A 78 1.61 0.21 2.98
C SER A 78 1.11 -0.15 1.57
N PHE A 79 2.02 -0.40 0.65
CA PHE A 79 1.75 -0.51 -0.78
C PHE A 79 1.89 -1.95 -1.32
N GLY A 80 1.45 -2.93 -0.59
CA GLY A 80 1.43 -4.30 -1.07
C GLY A 80 2.20 -5.27 -0.19
N GLY A 81 2.76 -6.30 -0.79
CA GLY A 81 3.42 -7.41 -0.13
C GLY A 81 3.15 -8.72 -0.85
N THR A 82 3.35 -9.84 -0.17
CA THR A 82 3.01 -11.16 -0.69
C THR A 82 1.67 -11.65 -0.15
N ALA A 83 1.01 -12.55 -0.86
CA ALA A 83 -0.24 -13.17 -0.40
C ALA A 83 -0.02 -14.00 0.88
N ASP A 84 1.09 -14.70 0.97
CA ASP A 84 1.46 -15.49 2.15
C ASP A 84 1.67 -14.59 3.38
N ALA A 85 2.39 -13.47 3.21
CA ALA A 85 2.55 -12.50 4.28
C ALA A 85 1.20 -11.89 4.69
N ALA A 86 0.35 -11.53 3.73
CA ALA A 86 -1.00 -11.02 4.02
C ALA A 86 -1.80 -11.99 4.90
N GLY A 87 -1.76 -13.30 4.58
CA GLY A 87 -2.37 -14.36 5.36
C GLY A 87 -1.81 -14.42 6.77
N ALA A 88 -0.48 -14.46 6.92
CA ALA A 88 0.18 -14.55 8.20
C ALA A 88 -0.09 -13.34 9.12
N PHE A 89 -0.06 -12.12 8.58
CA PHE A 89 -0.45 -10.91 9.31
C PHE A 89 -1.92 -10.95 9.73
N ALA A 90 -2.81 -11.36 8.83
CA ALA A 90 -4.24 -11.47 9.11
C ALA A 90 -4.51 -12.49 10.22
N ASP A 91 -3.86 -13.66 10.21
CA ASP A 91 -4.03 -14.69 11.22
C ASP A 91 -3.55 -14.23 12.60
N ALA A 92 -2.41 -13.54 12.66
CA ALA A 92 -1.92 -12.96 13.91
C ALA A 92 -2.88 -11.89 14.47
N ILE A 93 -3.46 -11.06 13.61
CA ILE A 93 -4.46 -10.03 13.99
C ILE A 93 -5.72 -10.70 14.54
N ARG A 94 -6.27 -11.71 13.84
CA ARG A 94 -7.46 -12.44 14.29
C ARG A 94 -7.22 -13.12 15.62
N ALA A 95 -6.08 -13.81 15.78
CA ALA A 95 -5.74 -14.51 17.01
C ALA A 95 -5.62 -13.58 18.22
N SER A 96 -5.12 -12.35 18.01
CA SER A 96 -4.97 -11.36 19.08
C SER A 96 -6.26 -10.56 19.37
N GLY A 97 -7.23 -10.54 18.44
CA GLY A 97 -8.47 -9.80 18.59
C GLY A 97 -8.33 -8.28 18.64
N VAL A 98 -7.23 -7.76 18.13
CA VAL A 98 -6.96 -6.31 18.08
C VAL A 98 -7.81 -5.61 17.04
N GLN A 99 -7.93 -4.29 17.18
CA GLN A 99 -8.53 -3.42 16.16
C GLN A 99 -7.50 -3.10 15.07
N THR A 100 -8.00 -2.76 13.87
CA THR A 100 -7.16 -2.27 12.79
C THR A 100 -7.56 -0.87 12.34
N GLU A 101 -6.58 -0.08 11.95
CA GLU A 101 -6.76 1.27 11.46
C GLU A 101 -5.85 1.50 10.24
N VAL A 102 -6.34 2.25 9.25
CA VAL A 102 -5.52 2.67 8.10
C VAL A 102 -5.31 4.17 8.15
N ARG A 103 -4.07 4.60 7.98
CA ARG A 103 -3.66 5.98 7.73
C ARG A 103 -2.97 6.05 6.37
N GLY A 104 -3.42 6.97 5.52
CA GLY A 104 -2.92 7.04 4.16
C GLY A 104 -3.36 5.86 3.30
N GLN A 105 -2.46 5.19 2.64
CA GLN A 105 -2.74 4.14 1.66
C GLN A 105 -2.47 2.74 2.23
N CYS A 106 -3.37 1.81 1.94
CA CYS A 106 -3.22 0.42 2.33
C CYS A 106 -3.70 -0.47 1.17
N MET A 107 -2.76 -1.08 0.46
CA MET A 107 -3.02 -1.75 -0.80
C MET A 107 -2.77 -3.26 -0.71
N ALA A 108 -3.58 -4.04 -1.38
CA ALA A 108 -3.42 -5.49 -1.57
C ALA A 108 -3.19 -6.26 -0.26
N ALA A 109 -1.97 -6.73 -0.01
CA ALA A 109 -1.61 -7.49 1.19
C ALA A 109 -1.97 -6.76 2.48
N CYS A 110 -1.70 -5.46 2.54
CA CYS A 110 -2.09 -4.60 3.64
C CYS A 110 -3.62 -4.55 3.81
N ALA A 111 -4.36 -4.33 2.73
CA ALA A 111 -5.82 -4.22 2.77
C ALA A 111 -6.46 -5.54 3.25
N TYR A 112 -5.90 -6.68 2.85
CA TYR A 112 -6.34 -7.97 3.34
C TYR A 112 -6.08 -8.16 4.84
N ALA A 113 -4.87 -7.83 5.31
CA ALA A 113 -4.52 -7.90 6.73
C ALA A 113 -5.38 -6.95 7.58
N PHE A 114 -5.70 -5.77 7.06
CA PHE A 114 -6.59 -4.80 7.72
C PHE A 114 -7.98 -5.37 8.00
N LEU A 115 -8.57 -6.15 7.09
CA LEU A 115 -9.89 -6.77 7.28
C LEU A 115 -9.92 -7.80 8.41
N ALA A 116 -8.78 -8.25 8.91
CA ALA A 116 -8.68 -9.24 9.98
C ALA A 116 -8.91 -8.65 11.38
N GLY A 117 -8.97 -7.33 11.52
CA GLY A 117 -9.22 -6.66 12.80
C GLY A 117 -10.60 -6.98 13.36
N LYS A 118 -10.73 -7.04 14.70
CA LYS A 118 -12.03 -7.16 15.37
C LYS A 118 -12.97 -6.01 14.98
N THR A 119 -12.44 -4.82 14.86
CA THR A 119 -13.04 -3.65 14.23
C THR A 119 -12.00 -3.03 13.30
N HIS A 120 -12.43 -2.49 12.18
CA HIS A 120 -11.54 -1.90 11.20
C HIS A 120 -12.08 -0.56 10.71
N ARG A 121 -11.22 0.46 10.71
CA ARG A 121 -11.62 1.84 10.43
C ARG A 121 -10.51 2.62 9.73
N PHE A 122 -10.89 3.72 9.12
CA PHE A 122 -9.94 4.75 8.71
C PHE A 122 -9.51 5.63 9.89
N GLY A 123 -8.23 5.92 9.96
CA GLY A 123 -7.65 6.80 10.95
C GLY A 123 -8.06 8.26 10.75
N TYR A 124 -8.00 9.02 11.82
CA TYR A 124 -8.24 10.46 11.80
C TYR A 124 -7.02 11.20 11.25
N GLY A 125 -7.24 12.39 10.70
CA GLY A 125 -6.20 13.27 10.17
C GLY A 125 -6.61 13.94 8.88
N PRO A 126 -5.78 14.85 8.35
CA PRO A 126 -6.07 15.61 7.13
C PRO A 126 -5.85 14.82 5.84
N GLN A 127 -5.19 13.65 5.92
CA GLN A 127 -4.89 12.84 4.74
C GLN A 127 -6.13 12.12 4.21
N VAL A 128 -6.13 11.85 2.92
CA VAL A 128 -7.05 10.91 2.29
C VAL A 128 -6.58 9.49 2.64
N ASN A 129 -7.47 8.70 3.22
CA ASN A 129 -7.22 7.29 3.45
C ASN A 129 -7.77 6.47 2.29
N GLY A 130 -7.08 5.41 1.92
CA GLY A 130 -7.47 4.51 0.84
C GLY A 130 -7.12 3.06 1.12
N ILE A 131 -8.03 2.17 0.80
CA ILE A 131 -7.83 0.71 0.87
C ILE A 131 -8.15 0.14 -0.50
N LEU A 132 -7.20 -0.53 -1.15
CA LEU A 132 -7.44 -1.24 -2.40
C LEU A 132 -7.44 -2.75 -2.14
N LEU A 133 -8.64 -3.34 -2.19
CA LEU A 133 -8.83 -4.78 -2.09
C LEU A 133 -8.77 -5.42 -3.49
N PRO A 134 -7.84 -6.34 -3.73
CA PRO A 134 -7.70 -6.97 -5.03
C PRO A 134 -8.91 -7.84 -5.37
N VAL A 135 -9.23 -7.90 -6.64
CA VAL A 135 -10.26 -8.78 -7.20
C VAL A 135 -9.76 -9.34 -8.53
N ALA A 136 -10.04 -10.62 -8.81
CA ALA A 136 -9.62 -11.26 -10.06
C ALA A 136 -10.41 -10.74 -11.28
N GLN A 137 -11.64 -10.27 -11.02
CA GLN A 137 -12.53 -9.70 -12.03
C GLN A 137 -13.48 -8.69 -11.38
N ARG A 138 -14.18 -7.89 -12.21
CA ARG A 138 -15.19 -6.97 -11.69
C ARG A 138 -16.29 -7.72 -10.93
N PRO A 139 -16.47 -7.46 -9.64
CA PRO A 139 -17.52 -8.11 -8.87
C PRO A 139 -18.90 -7.51 -9.19
N THR A 140 -19.92 -8.33 -9.15
CA THR A 140 -21.31 -7.88 -9.15
C THR A 140 -21.67 -7.23 -7.80
N ALA A 141 -22.76 -6.49 -7.74
CA ALA A 141 -23.25 -5.89 -6.49
C ALA A 141 -23.55 -6.96 -5.41
N ALA A 142 -24.06 -8.14 -5.83
CA ALA A 142 -24.33 -9.24 -4.92
C ALA A 142 -23.04 -9.86 -4.34
N GLU A 143 -22.03 -10.04 -5.17
CA GLU A 143 -20.71 -10.52 -4.72
C GLU A 143 -20.04 -9.50 -3.77
N LEU A 144 -20.11 -8.21 -4.08
CA LEU A 144 -19.58 -7.16 -3.21
C LEU A 144 -20.21 -7.20 -1.82
N ALA A 145 -21.51 -7.46 -1.72
CA ALA A 145 -22.25 -7.43 -0.46
C ALA A 145 -21.78 -8.48 0.55
N VAL A 146 -21.16 -9.56 0.10
CA VAL A 146 -20.72 -10.68 0.96
C VAL A 146 -19.21 -10.89 0.97
N ARG A 147 -18.50 -10.44 -0.05
CA ARG A 147 -17.11 -10.79 -0.36
C ARG A 147 -16.13 -10.60 0.79
N TRP A 148 -16.32 -9.57 1.62
CA TRP A 148 -15.39 -9.24 2.70
C TRP A 148 -15.96 -9.48 4.10
N ARG A 149 -16.97 -10.32 4.21
CA ARG A 149 -17.60 -10.66 5.49
C ARG A 149 -17.23 -12.06 5.94
N GLY A 150 -16.78 -12.18 7.19
CA GLY A 150 -16.49 -13.48 7.79
C GLY A 150 -15.54 -14.31 6.93
N ASP A 151 -15.92 -15.58 6.70
CA ASP A 151 -15.09 -16.52 5.97
C ASP A 151 -14.96 -16.21 4.46
N GLU A 152 -15.87 -15.41 3.89
CA GLU A 152 -15.75 -15.01 2.48
C GLU A 152 -14.51 -14.15 2.21
N ALA A 153 -14.02 -13.42 3.22
CA ALA A 153 -12.78 -12.67 3.09
C ALA A 153 -11.57 -13.56 2.79
N HIS A 154 -11.56 -14.81 3.25
CA HIS A 154 -10.50 -15.78 2.96
C HIS A 154 -10.42 -16.15 1.48
N LYS A 155 -11.55 -16.12 0.77
CA LYS A 155 -11.59 -16.43 -0.66
C LYS A 155 -10.78 -15.42 -1.48
N THR A 156 -10.72 -14.16 -1.05
CA THR A 156 -9.89 -13.14 -1.70
C THR A 156 -8.42 -13.53 -1.68
N LEU A 157 -7.93 -14.07 -0.57
CA LEU A 157 -6.55 -14.55 -0.49
C LEU A 157 -6.33 -15.78 -1.39
N ALA A 158 -7.27 -16.73 -1.37
CA ALA A 158 -7.18 -17.95 -2.17
C ALA A 158 -7.15 -17.69 -3.69
N GLU A 159 -7.79 -16.62 -4.16
CA GLU A 159 -7.75 -16.24 -5.59
C GLU A 159 -6.35 -15.83 -6.06
N PHE A 160 -5.51 -15.35 -5.14
CA PHE A 160 -4.16 -14.83 -5.43
C PHE A 160 -3.02 -15.69 -4.89
N THR A 161 -3.33 -16.68 -4.04
CA THR A 161 -2.34 -17.64 -3.59
C THR A 161 -2.12 -18.67 -4.70
N PRO A 162 -0.87 -18.89 -5.17
CA PRO A 162 -0.61 -19.92 -6.15
C PRO A 162 -1.07 -21.26 -5.58
N THR A 163 -2.07 -21.87 -6.18
CA THR A 163 -2.36 -23.29 -5.92
C THR A 163 -1.09 -24.03 -6.29
N SER A 164 -0.47 -24.74 -5.36
CA SER A 164 0.65 -25.63 -5.62
C SER A 164 0.18 -26.70 -6.60
N ALA A 165 0.11 -26.30 -7.86
CA ALA A 165 -0.08 -27.24 -8.96
C ALA A 165 1.14 -28.14 -8.94
N VAL A 166 0.87 -29.43 -8.70
CA VAL A 166 1.79 -30.55 -8.83
C VAL A 166 2.88 -30.22 -9.82
N ALA A 167 4.12 -30.07 -9.32
CA ALA A 167 5.29 -29.82 -10.12
C ALA A 167 5.42 -30.95 -11.16
N LYS A 168 5.03 -30.69 -12.41
CA LYS A 168 5.55 -31.48 -13.53
C LYS A 168 7.05 -31.15 -13.63
N PRO A 169 7.90 -32.18 -13.73
CA PRO A 169 9.32 -31.96 -13.95
C PRO A 169 9.49 -31.24 -15.29
N ILE A 170 9.92 -29.99 -15.27
CA ILE A 170 10.32 -29.26 -16.48
C ILE A 170 11.79 -29.56 -16.70
N GLU A 171 12.03 -30.21 -17.82
CA GLU A 171 13.36 -30.41 -18.36
C GLU A 171 14.09 -29.08 -18.57
N THR A 172 15.33 -29.11 -18.18
CA THR A 172 16.38 -28.12 -18.26
C THR A 172 16.45 -27.41 -19.61
N SER A 173 16.30 -26.11 -19.69
CA SER A 173 17.16 -25.18 -20.46
C SER A 173 16.51 -23.79 -20.55
N ALA A 174 17.05 -22.82 -19.84
CA ALA A 174 17.29 -21.45 -20.27
C ALA A 174 17.69 -20.58 -19.06
N ALA A 175 18.60 -19.64 -19.30
CA ALA A 175 19.20 -18.75 -18.32
C ALA A 175 18.15 -17.92 -17.53
N PRO A 176 18.48 -17.51 -16.28
CA PRO A 176 17.56 -16.72 -15.47
C PRO A 176 17.44 -15.31 -16.05
N SER A 177 16.34 -15.04 -16.71
CA SER A 177 15.89 -13.68 -16.95
C SER A 177 15.44 -13.10 -15.62
N ALA A 178 16.07 -11.99 -15.23
CA ALA A 178 15.73 -11.23 -14.01
C ALA A 178 14.39 -10.48 -14.21
N THR A 179 13.32 -11.22 -14.36
CA THR A 179 11.96 -10.78 -14.18
C THR A 179 11.43 -11.56 -12.98
N GLY A 180 11.65 -11.02 -11.77
CA GLY A 180 10.98 -11.50 -10.58
C GLY A 180 9.49 -11.54 -10.88
N ASP A 181 8.93 -12.75 -10.83
CA ASP A 181 7.54 -12.98 -11.18
C ASP A 181 6.63 -12.04 -10.37
N ALA A 182 5.84 -11.26 -11.10
CA ALA A 182 4.82 -10.35 -10.54
C ALA A 182 3.81 -11.06 -9.61
N LYS A 183 3.87 -12.39 -9.52
CA LYS A 183 3.07 -13.22 -8.63
C LYS A 183 3.57 -13.26 -7.19
N ASP A 184 4.84 -12.99 -6.94
CA ASP A 184 5.40 -13.00 -5.59
C ASP A 184 5.13 -11.70 -4.84
N ASN A 185 4.84 -10.63 -5.57
CA ASN A 185 4.50 -9.33 -4.99
C ASN A 185 3.04 -9.01 -5.33
N TRP A 186 2.17 -9.16 -4.35
CA TRP A 186 0.73 -8.92 -4.51
C TRP A 186 0.45 -7.42 -4.64
N GLN A 187 0.67 -6.90 -5.83
CA GLN A 187 0.26 -5.57 -6.24
C GLN A 187 -0.86 -5.72 -7.25
N PRO A 188 -2.11 -5.50 -6.87
CA PRO A 188 -3.21 -5.68 -7.80
C PRO A 188 -3.18 -4.58 -8.85
N ASP A 189 -3.23 -4.98 -10.11
CA ASP A 189 -3.50 -4.05 -11.19
C ASP A 189 -4.94 -3.56 -11.12
N HIS A 190 -5.85 -4.40 -10.61
CA HIS A 190 -7.24 -4.04 -10.41
C HIS A 190 -7.78 -4.50 -9.06
N GLY A 191 -8.80 -3.80 -8.61
CA GLY A 191 -9.38 -4.01 -7.29
C GLY A 191 -10.55 -3.08 -7.02
N VAL A 192 -11.10 -3.22 -5.83
CA VAL A 192 -12.10 -2.28 -5.31
C VAL A 192 -11.42 -1.33 -4.33
N LEU A 193 -11.40 -0.06 -4.67
CA LEU A 193 -10.79 1.01 -3.88
C LEU A 193 -11.85 1.70 -3.03
N PHE A 194 -11.65 1.68 -1.73
CA PHE A 194 -12.44 2.43 -0.75
C PHE A 194 -11.62 3.61 -0.26
N THR A 195 -12.20 4.80 -0.32
CA THR A 195 -11.51 6.02 0.12
C THR A 195 -12.32 6.78 1.17
N ALA A 196 -11.61 7.52 2.02
CA ALA A 196 -12.20 8.47 2.95
C ALA A 196 -11.44 9.79 2.86
N SER A 197 -12.09 10.79 2.28
CA SER A 197 -11.54 12.15 2.17
C SER A 197 -12.04 13.03 3.31
N PRO A 198 -11.17 13.80 3.98
CA PRO A 198 -11.57 14.71 5.03
C PRO A 198 -12.43 15.86 4.47
N THR A 199 -13.37 16.32 5.27
CA THR A 199 -14.17 17.51 5.01
C THR A 199 -14.23 18.38 6.26
N LEU A 200 -14.83 19.56 6.16
CA LEU A 200 -15.00 20.46 7.29
C LEU A 200 -15.81 19.82 8.44
N PHE A 201 -16.76 18.93 8.10
CA PHE A 201 -17.70 18.33 9.06
C PHE A 201 -17.56 16.81 9.21
N GLY A 202 -16.46 16.22 8.74
CA GLY A 202 -16.26 14.77 8.82
C GLY A 202 -15.49 14.20 7.64
N ARG A 203 -15.97 13.08 7.10
CA ARG A 203 -15.36 12.42 5.96
C ARG A 203 -16.40 12.05 4.91
N ILE A 204 -15.99 12.13 3.64
CA ILE A 204 -16.74 11.57 2.52
C ILE A 204 -16.12 10.24 2.15
N TYR A 205 -16.93 9.19 2.16
CA TYR A 205 -16.55 7.84 1.73
C TYR A 205 -16.94 7.62 0.29
N ASN A 206 -16.05 7.06 -0.50
CA ASN A 206 -16.32 6.68 -1.89
C ASN A 206 -15.74 5.29 -2.15
N THR A 207 -16.39 4.60 -3.07
CA THR A 207 -15.96 3.29 -3.56
C THR A 207 -15.80 3.34 -5.06
N TYR A 208 -14.72 2.74 -5.56
CA TYR A 208 -14.39 2.71 -6.98
C TYR A 208 -13.97 1.30 -7.38
N TYR A 209 -14.21 0.94 -8.62
CA TYR A 209 -13.61 -0.20 -9.27
C TYR A 209 -12.47 0.25 -10.17
N CYS A 210 -11.30 -0.33 -10.00
CA CYS A 210 -10.12 -0.09 -10.79
C CYS A 210 -9.81 -1.35 -11.62
N ASP A 211 -9.64 -1.21 -12.92
CA ASP A 211 -9.49 -2.32 -13.88
C ASP A 211 -8.04 -2.55 -14.33
N GLY A 212 -7.07 -1.90 -13.68
CA GLY A 212 -5.65 -2.00 -14.00
C GLY A 212 -5.18 -0.99 -15.06
N THR A 213 -6.08 -0.37 -15.83
CA THR A 213 -5.71 0.58 -16.87
C THR A 213 -5.34 1.97 -16.34
N GLN A 214 -5.74 2.27 -15.10
CA GLN A 214 -5.52 3.56 -14.45
C GLN A 214 -4.06 3.80 -14.03
N GLY A 215 -3.25 2.76 -13.90
CA GLY A 215 -1.91 2.84 -13.33
C GLY A 215 -1.95 3.44 -11.91
N ARG A 216 -1.21 4.53 -11.68
CA ARG A 216 -1.21 5.24 -10.38
C ARG A 216 -2.27 6.34 -10.27
N ASP A 217 -3.05 6.58 -11.32
CA ASP A 217 -4.08 7.61 -11.34
C ASP A 217 -5.45 7.03 -10.97
N PHE A 218 -5.69 6.83 -9.69
CA PHE A 218 -6.96 6.30 -9.19
C PHE A 218 -8.19 7.16 -9.48
N SER A 219 -8.02 8.39 -9.98
CA SER A 219 -9.16 9.21 -10.42
C SER A 219 -9.85 8.66 -11.67
N LYS A 220 -9.19 7.76 -12.40
CA LYS A 220 -9.73 7.06 -13.57
C LYS A 220 -10.56 5.83 -13.23
N CYS A 221 -10.55 5.39 -11.98
CA CYS A 221 -11.36 4.26 -11.53
C CYS A 221 -12.85 4.60 -11.62
N GLU A 222 -13.67 3.62 -11.96
CA GLU A 222 -15.12 3.77 -12.04
C GLU A 222 -15.74 3.90 -10.66
N ARG A 223 -16.55 4.92 -10.43
CA ARG A 223 -17.25 5.09 -9.14
C ARG A 223 -18.38 4.07 -9.00
N LEU A 224 -18.42 3.39 -7.88
CA LEU A 224 -19.49 2.48 -7.47
C LEU A 224 -20.41 3.22 -6.48
N ALA A 225 -21.46 3.86 -6.99
CA ALA A 225 -22.28 4.80 -6.21
C ALA A 225 -22.99 4.15 -5.01
N ASP A 226 -23.42 2.89 -5.15
CA ASP A 226 -24.21 2.16 -4.15
C ASP A 226 -23.37 1.29 -3.21
N ALA A 227 -22.04 1.32 -3.36
CA ALA A 227 -21.11 0.50 -2.59
C ALA A 227 -20.62 1.24 -1.33
N ASP A 228 -21.44 1.24 -0.28
CA ASP A 228 -21.10 1.81 1.02
C ASP A 228 -20.13 0.88 1.78
N PRO A 229 -18.94 1.34 2.22
CA PRO A 229 -17.93 0.49 2.85
C PRO A 229 -18.38 -0.12 4.18
N PHE A 230 -19.30 0.53 4.92
CA PHE A 230 -19.86 -0.02 6.14
C PHE A 230 -20.88 -1.12 5.86
N LYS A 231 -21.74 -0.92 4.85
CA LYS A 231 -22.69 -1.95 4.41
C LYS A 231 -21.97 -3.16 3.83
N LEU A 232 -20.83 -2.97 3.19
CA LEU A 232 -20.02 -4.05 2.62
C LEU A 232 -19.15 -4.77 3.67
N GLY A 233 -19.08 -4.25 4.90
CA GLY A 233 -18.27 -4.83 5.96
C GLY A 233 -16.77 -4.55 5.83
N VAL A 234 -16.38 -3.60 4.98
CA VAL A 234 -14.98 -3.15 4.84
C VAL A 234 -14.60 -2.18 5.94
N LEU A 235 -15.56 -1.43 6.46
CA LEU A 235 -15.41 -0.64 7.67
C LEU A 235 -16.43 -1.07 8.70
N THR A 236 -16.06 -0.99 9.98
CA THR A 236 -16.97 -1.18 11.12
C THR A 236 -17.42 0.17 11.66
N PRO A 237 -18.66 0.29 12.14
CA PRO A 237 -19.18 1.51 12.77
C PRO A 237 -18.35 1.96 13.97
#